data_bddc3dd86597f3a8e5fce93226cdfe74
#
_entry.id   bddc3dd86597f3a8e5fce93226cdfe74
#
_cell.length_a   1.000
_cell.length_b   1.000
_cell.length_c   1.000
_cell.angle_alpha   90.00
_cell.angle_beta   90.00
_cell.angle_gamma   90.00
#
_symmetry.space_group_name_H-M   'P 1'
#
loop_
_entity.id
_entity.type
_entity.pdbx_description
1 polymer ?
#
loop_
_entity_poly.entity_id
_entity_poly.type
_entity_poly.pdbx_seq_one_letter_code
_entity_poly.pdbx_strand_id
1 'polypeptide(L)'
;LAAGEQITGEYLLEQLRALCGRNQEQNNQEPNSRGQDNPGVRELWALDLKSMLAYLELKDTDPVYDAGVAGYLLNPLKDTYAYDDLARDYLGLTVPSRADLLAKEDLGDALWKGEKNAVDCVCYMGYTAWKAAAPLAGQLKDTGMYSLYTDIEMPLIYSLFHMEQEGVKVERAELKEYGDRLKVGIAKLEQEIYQETGHEFN
;
A
#
# COMPACT_ATOMS: atom_id res chain seq x y z
N LEU A 1 -7.63 -26.81 -6.62
CA LEU A 1 -7.41 -27.23 -5.23
C LEU A 1 -8.51 -28.18 -4.83
N ALA A 2 -8.16 -29.38 -4.36
CA ALA A 2 -9.11 -30.35 -3.87
C ALA A 2 -9.78 -29.81 -2.61
N ALA A 3 -11.09 -29.97 -2.49
CA ALA A 3 -11.86 -29.54 -1.33
C ALA A 3 -11.30 -30.24 -0.07
N GLY A 4 -10.66 -29.48 0.82
CA GLY A 4 -10.17 -29.99 2.11
C GLY A 4 -8.73 -29.71 2.46
N GLU A 5 -7.89 -29.22 1.54
CA GLU A 5 -6.51 -28.78 1.87
C GLU A 5 -6.53 -27.31 2.27
N GLN A 6 -6.34 -27.02 3.55
CA GLN A 6 -6.09 -25.67 4.04
C GLN A 6 -4.67 -25.25 3.62
N ILE A 7 -4.58 -24.23 2.78
CA ILE A 7 -3.32 -23.57 2.52
C ILE A 7 -2.98 -22.77 3.77
N THR A 8 -1.91 -23.15 4.48
CA THR A 8 -1.44 -22.40 5.65
C THR A 8 -0.75 -21.11 5.20
N GLY A 9 -0.79 -20.07 6.05
CA GLY A 9 -0.06 -18.83 5.80
C GLY A 9 1.43 -19.09 5.57
N GLU A 10 2.05 -20.00 6.33
CA GLU A 10 3.45 -20.43 6.16
C GLU A 10 3.72 -20.98 4.77
N TYR A 11 2.86 -21.86 4.24
CA TYR A 11 3.02 -22.39 2.89
C TYR A 11 2.94 -21.29 1.83
N LEU A 12 1.99 -20.35 1.96
CA LEU A 12 1.90 -19.21 1.05
C LEU A 12 3.14 -18.33 1.11
N LEU A 13 3.65 -18.05 2.30
CA LEU A 13 4.89 -17.30 2.51
C LEU A 13 6.09 -18.00 1.89
N GLU A 14 6.21 -19.31 2.07
CA GLU A 14 7.27 -20.12 1.46
C GLU A 14 7.20 -20.04 -0.08
N GLN A 15 6.00 -20.16 -0.66
CA GLN A 15 5.81 -20.06 -2.11
C GLN A 15 6.13 -18.65 -2.63
N LEU A 16 5.71 -17.60 -1.92
CA LEU A 16 6.04 -16.21 -2.28
C LEU A 16 7.55 -15.95 -2.18
N ARG A 17 8.19 -16.40 -1.11
CA ARG A 17 9.66 -16.33 -0.97
C ARG A 17 10.38 -17.11 -2.07
N ALA A 18 9.89 -18.29 -2.42
CA ALA A 18 10.44 -19.08 -3.51
C ALA A 18 10.28 -18.39 -4.89
N LEU A 19 9.21 -17.63 -5.08
CA LEU A 19 9.00 -16.83 -6.30
C LEU A 19 9.92 -15.61 -6.34
N CYS A 20 10.13 -14.94 -5.21
CA CYS A 20 11.02 -13.78 -5.08
C CYS A 20 12.51 -14.19 -4.99
N GLY A 21 12.80 -15.31 -4.32
CA GLY A 21 14.16 -15.70 -3.92
C GLY A 21 14.92 -16.61 -4.89
N ARG A 22 14.33 -17.05 -6.00
CA ARG A 22 14.97 -18.05 -6.91
C ARG A 22 16.27 -17.64 -7.57
N ASN A 23 16.78 -16.44 -7.33
CA ASN A 23 18.01 -15.94 -7.95
C ASN A 23 19.17 -15.63 -7.01
N GLN A 24 19.05 -15.87 -5.69
CA GLN A 24 20.18 -15.61 -4.79
C GLN A 24 21.33 -16.63 -4.94
N GLU A 25 21.09 -17.83 -5.46
CA GLU A 25 22.13 -18.84 -5.63
C GLU A 25 22.94 -18.71 -6.94
N GLN A 26 22.48 -17.90 -7.90
CA GLN A 26 23.17 -17.73 -9.19
C GLN A 26 23.93 -16.40 -9.33
N ASN A 27 23.82 -15.46 -8.40
CA ASN A 27 24.44 -14.14 -8.47
C ASN A 27 25.63 -13.99 -7.51
N ASN A 28 26.61 -14.89 -7.54
CA ASN A 28 27.97 -14.63 -7.07
C ASN A 28 28.78 -13.82 -8.10
N GLN A 29 28.16 -13.08 -8.99
CA GLN A 29 28.79 -12.11 -9.87
C GLN A 29 28.38 -10.70 -9.48
N GLU A 30 29.36 -9.81 -9.40
CA GLU A 30 29.36 -8.45 -8.88
C GLU A 30 28.13 -7.60 -9.20
N PRO A 31 27.73 -6.68 -8.27
CA PRO A 31 26.58 -5.80 -8.45
C PRO A 31 26.91 -4.67 -9.43
N ASN A 32 26.76 -4.92 -10.72
CA ASN A 32 26.80 -3.85 -11.72
C ASN A 32 25.58 -3.97 -12.64
N SER A 33 24.77 -2.93 -12.58
CA SER A 33 23.57 -2.67 -13.40
C SER A 33 22.23 -3.14 -12.82
N ARG A 34 21.69 -2.37 -11.86
CA ARG A 34 20.24 -2.22 -11.70
C ARG A 34 19.71 -1.61 -13.00
N GLY A 35 19.02 -2.38 -13.83
CA GLY A 35 18.39 -1.85 -15.04
C GLY A 35 18.49 -2.69 -16.31
N GLN A 36 18.99 -3.92 -16.26
CA GLN A 36 18.85 -4.85 -17.39
C GLN A 36 17.83 -5.92 -17.03
N ASP A 37 16.84 -6.10 -17.93
CA ASP A 37 15.87 -7.18 -17.89
C ASP A 37 16.59 -8.53 -17.76
N ASN A 38 16.77 -8.98 -16.52
CA ASN A 38 17.38 -10.27 -16.24
C ASN A 38 16.24 -11.31 -16.40
N PRO A 39 16.28 -12.19 -17.42
CA PRO A 39 15.16 -13.07 -17.76
C PRO A 39 14.80 -14.11 -16.69
N GLY A 40 15.41 -14.03 -15.52
CA GLY A 40 15.18 -14.92 -14.38
C GLY A 40 14.57 -14.27 -13.15
N VAL A 41 14.53 -12.94 -13.04
CA VAL A 41 13.94 -12.23 -11.88
C VAL A 41 12.46 -11.99 -12.15
N ARG A 42 11.60 -12.61 -11.35
CA ARG A 42 10.16 -12.33 -11.37
C ARG A 42 9.88 -11.18 -10.40
N GLU A 43 9.48 -10.04 -10.92
CA GLU A 43 8.97 -8.94 -10.14
C GLU A 43 7.59 -9.28 -9.58
N LEU A 44 7.38 -9.03 -8.30
CA LEU A 44 6.06 -9.10 -7.66
C LEU A 44 5.51 -7.68 -7.50
N TRP A 45 4.34 -7.44 -8.02
CA TRP A 45 3.64 -6.18 -7.83
C TRP A 45 2.47 -6.36 -6.87
N ALA A 46 2.39 -5.51 -5.88
CA ALA A 46 1.38 -5.53 -4.84
C ALA A 46 0.64 -4.19 -4.76
N LEU A 47 -0.43 -4.15 -3.99
CA LEU A 47 -1.10 -2.95 -3.54
C LEU A 47 -0.95 -2.89 -2.02
N ASP A 48 -0.54 -1.72 -1.50
CA ASP A 48 -0.30 -1.51 -0.07
C ASP A 48 0.72 -2.50 0.52
N LEU A 49 1.91 -2.53 -0.08
CA LEU A 49 3.02 -3.39 0.34
C LEU A 49 3.33 -3.23 1.83
N LYS A 50 3.27 -2.00 2.37
CA LYS A 50 3.58 -1.74 3.77
C LYS A 50 2.71 -2.57 4.72
N SER A 51 1.41 -2.64 4.46
CA SER A 51 0.48 -3.47 5.26
C SER A 51 0.80 -4.96 5.18
N MET A 52 1.36 -5.43 4.07
CA MET A 52 1.75 -6.82 3.89
C MET A 52 3.00 -7.21 4.67
N LEU A 53 3.91 -6.26 4.94
CA LEU A 53 5.17 -6.54 5.65
C LEU A 53 4.97 -7.08 7.07
N ALA A 54 3.84 -6.81 7.69
CA ALA A 54 3.49 -7.40 8.99
C ALA A 54 3.33 -8.94 8.95
N TYR A 55 3.07 -9.50 7.77
CA TYR A 55 2.82 -10.92 7.56
C TYR A 55 3.86 -11.59 6.68
N LEU A 56 4.59 -10.81 5.89
CA LEU A 56 5.60 -11.27 4.95
C LEU A 56 6.97 -10.80 5.42
N GLU A 57 7.87 -11.72 5.72
CA GLU A 57 9.27 -11.41 6.04
C GLU A 57 10.04 -11.07 4.76
N LEU A 58 9.61 -10.02 4.05
CA LEU A 58 10.29 -9.50 2.88
C LEU A 58 11.41 -8.55 3.28
N LYS A 59 12.42 -8.46 2.44
CA LYS A 59 13.55 -7.52 2.58
C LYS A 59 13.42 -6.43 1.52
N ASP A 60 14.02 -5.28 1.79
CA ASP A 60 14.11 -4.17 0.84
C ASP A 60 14.87 -4.49 -0.45
N THR A 61 15.61 -5.61 -0.44
CA THR A 61 16.34 -6.16 -1.60
C THR A 61 15.50 -7.12 -2.45
N ASP A 62 14.33 -7.54 -1.96
CA ASP A 62 13.44 -8.42 -2.70
C ASP A 62 12.77 -7.64 -3.85
N PRO A 63 12.57 -8.25 -5.03
CA PRO A 63 11.99 -7.58 -6.20
C PRO A 63 10.46 -7.44 -6.06
N VAL A 64 10.04 -6.75 -5.02
CA VAL A 64 8.62 -6.49 -4.71
C VAL A 64 8.34 -5.01 -4.81
N TYR A 65 7.30 -4.64 -5.54
CA TYR A 65 6.96 -3.27 -5.90
C TYR A 65 5.52 -2.93 -5.52
N ASP A 66 5.27 -1.66 -5.18
CA ASP A 66 3.94 -1.16 -4.81
C ASP A 66 3.32 -0.35 -5.95
N ALA A 67 2.21 -0.84 -6.50
CA ALA A 67 1.52 -0.17 -7.60
C ALA A 67 0.86 1.16 -7.17
N GLY A 68 0.42 1.27 -5.91
CA GLY A 68 -0.16 2.50 -5.37
C GLY A 68 0.88 3.61 -5.28
N VAL A 69 2.09 3.31 -4.79
CA VAL A 69 3.21 4.28 -4.73
C VAL A 69 3.65 4.69 -6.14
N ALA A 70 3.71 3.75 -7.08
CA ALA A 70 3.98 4.08 -8.48
C ALA A 70 2.94 5.05 -9.05
N GLY A 71 1.66 4.79 -8.80
CA GLY A 71 0.55 5.67 -9.20
C GLY A 71 0.63 7.05 -8.55
N TYR A 72 1.00 7.12 -7.27
CA TYR A 72 1.21 8.38 -6.55
C TYR A 72 2.31 9.23 -7.18
N LEU A 73 3.46 8.65 -7.48
CA LEU A 73 4.56 9.38 -8.11
C LEU A 73 4.16 9.96 -9.48
N LEU A 74 3.38 9.21 -10.26
CA LEU A 74 2.93 9.65 -11.59
C LEU A 74 1.86 10.74 -11.54
N ASN A 75 1.02 10.73 -10.52
CA ASN A 75 -0.02 11.75 -10.34
C ASN A 75 -0.32 11.97 -8.84
N PRO A 76 0.43 12.84 -8.15
CA PRO A 76 0.30 13.06 -6.71
C PRO A 76 -0.93 13.88 -6.29
N LEU A 77 -1.75 14.33 -7.23
CA LEU A 77 -2.92 15.18 -6.97
C LEU A 77 -4.23 14.41 -6.76
N LYS A 78 -4.17 13.09 -6.73
CA LYS A 78 -5.34 12.25 -6.52
C LYS A 78 -5.57 12.00 -5.04
N ASP A 79 -6.83 11.82 -4.67
CA ASP A 79 -7.22 11.52 -3.30
C ASP A 79 -6.89 10.07 -2.90
N THR A 80 -6.96 9.14 -3.86
CA THR A 80 -6.73 7.71 -3.64
C THR A 80 -5.98 7.04 -4.78
N TYR A 81 -5.31 5.94 -4.46
CA TYR A 81 -4.58 5.07 -5.39
C TYR A 81 -5.01 3.60 -5.18
N ALA A 82 -6.30 3.40 -4.96
CA ALA A 82 -6.90 2.10 -4.81
C ALA A 82 -6.92 1.34 -6.16
N TYR A 83 -7.20 0.04 -6.10
CA TYR A 83 -7.15 -0.80 -7.30
C TYR A 83 -8.10 -0.34 -8.42
N ASP A 84 -9.26 0.19 -8.07
CA ASP A 84 -10.24 0.70 -9.04
C ASP A 84 -9.75 1.99 -9.73
N ASP A 85 -9.06 2.87 -9.01
CA ASP A 85 -8.40 4.04 -9.58
C ASP A 85 -7.29 3.64 -10.56
N LEU A 86 -6.43 2.72 -10.14
CA LEU A 86 -5.33 2.24 -10.98
C LEU A 86 -5.85 1.48 -12.21
N ALA A 87 -6.91 0.69 -12.05
CA ALA A 87 -7.55 0.00 -13.16
C ALA A 87 -8.10 0.99 -14.19
N ARG A 88 -8.77 2.04 -13.75
CA ARG A 88 -9.31 3.09 -14.62
C ARG A 88 -8.20 3.84 -15.36
N ASP A 89 -7.18 4.30 -14.62
CA ASP A 89 -6.19 5.24 -15.15
C ASP A 89 -5.13 4.57 -16.02
N TYR A 90 -4.74 3.34 -15.70
CA TYR A 90 -3.63 2.64 -16.37
C TYR A 90 -4.06 1.47 -17.22
N LEU A 91 -5.29 0.95 -17.04
CA LEU A 91 -5.81 -0.18 -17.81
C LEU A 91 -7.04 0.18 -18.63
N GLY A 92 -7.65 1.35 -18.41
CA GLY A 92 -8.91 1.74 -19.07
C GLY A 92 -10.10 0.87 -18.64
N LEU A 93 -10.02 0.25 -17.46
CA LEU A 93 -11.04 -0.66 -16.93
C LEU A 93 -11.84 0.02 -15.82
N THR A 94 -13.16 -0.12 -15.87
CA THR A 94 -14.03 0.25 -14.75
C THR A 94 -14.37 -1.01 -13.97
N VAL A 95 -13.91 -1.08 -12.73
CA VAL A 95 -14.18 -2.19 -11.80
C VAL A 95 -14.89 -1.64 -10.56
N PRO A 96 -15.71 -2.44 -9.87
CA PRO A 96 -16.34 -2.01 -8.63
C PRO A 96 -15.28 -1.65 -7.58
N SER A 97 -15.47 -0.56 -6.85
CA SER A 97 -14.60 -0.20 -5.74
C SER A 97 -14.79 -1.15 -4.55
N ARG A 98 -13.86 -1.10 -3.58
CA ARG A 98 -14.04 -1.82 -2.32
C ARG A 98 -15.34 -1.40 -1.61
N ALA A 99 -15.69 -0.11 -1.65
CA ALA A 99 -16.92 0.40 -1.05
C ALA A 99 -18.18 -0.14 -1.74
N ASP A 100 -18.16 -0.32 -3.07
CA ASP A 100 -19.27 -0.92 -3.81
C ASP A 100 -19.47 -2.41 -3.45
N LEU A 101 -18.37 -3.14 -3.22
CA LEU A 101 -18.41 -4.57 -2.94
C LEU A 101 -18.71 -4.89 -1.47
N LEU A 102 -18.10 -4.14 -0.54
CA LEU A 102 -18.09 -4.47 0.89
C LEU A 102 -18.74 -3.40 1.77
N ALA A 103 -19.12 -2.24 1.21
CA ALA A 103 -19.60 -1.09 1.98
C ALA A 103 -18.61 -0.72 3.11
N LYS A 104 -18.99 -0.92 4.37
CA LYS A 104 -18.14 -0.66 5.55
C LYS A 104 -17.60 -1.92 6.20
N GLU A 105 -17.83 -3.10 5.60
CA GLU A 105 -17.39 -4.37 6.15
C GLU A 105 -15.88 -4.52 6.03
N ASP A 106 -15.26 -5.15 7.04
CA ASP A 106 -13.84 -5.50 6.97
C ASP A 106 -13.61 -6.61 5.95
N LEU A 107 -12.56 -6.46 5.13
CA LEU A 107 -12.25 -7.42 4.08
C LEU A 107 -11.89 -8.81 4.64
N GLY A 108 -11.15 -8.84 5.76
CA GLY A 108 -10.76 -10.08 6.41
C GLY A 108 -11.98 -10.83 6.97
N ASP A 109 -12.89 -10.10 7.63
CA ASP A 109 -14.13 -10.67 8.16
C ASP A 109 -15.03 -11.22 7.05
N ALA A 110 -15.18 -10.49 5.94
CA ALA A 110 -15.97 -10.92 4.80
C ALA A 110 -15.36 -12.14 4.09
N LEU A 111 -14.03 -12.20 3.98
CA LEU A 111 -13.31 -13.37 3.47
C LEU A 111 -13.49 -14.59 4.37
N TRP A 112 -13.42 -14.38 5.70
CA TRP A 112 -13.63 -15.45 6.68
C TRP A 112 -15.04 -16.05 6.59
N LYS A 113 -16.03 -15.23 6.30
CA LYS A 113 -17.42 -15.67 6.06
C LYS A 113 -17.61 -16.34 4.69
N GLY A 114 -16.62 -16.27 3.81
CA GLY A 114 -16.69 -16.81 2.46
C GLY A 114 -17.54 -15.99 1.50
N GLU A 115 -17.67 -14.70 1.72
CA GLU A 115 -18.49 -13.82 0.89
C GLU A 115 -17.90 -13.65 -0.51
N LYS A 116 -18.72 -13.84 -1.52
CA LYS A 116 -18.31 -13.74 -2.93
C LYS A 116 -17.72 -12.36 -3.25
N ASN A 117 -18.33 -11.29 -2.73
CA ASN A 117 -17.87 -9.92 -2.97
C ASN A 117 -16.46 -9.68 -2.42
N ALA A 118 -16.10 -10.30 -1.29
CA ALA A 118 -14.76 -10.21 -0.72
C ALA A 118 -13.73 -10.95 -1.60
N VAL A 119 -14.09 -12.12 -2.13
CA VAL A 119 -13.26 -12.85 -3.09
C VAL A 119 -13.08 -12.04 -4.37
N ASP A 120 -14.16 -11.48 -4.92
CA ASP A 120 -14.11 -10.63 -6.11
C ASP A 120 -13.20 -9.39 -5.87
N CYS A 121 -13.29 -8.76 -4.70
CA CYS A 121 -12.44 -7.63 -4.31
C CYS A 121 -10.95 -7.99 -4.35
N VAL A 122 -10.54 -9.10 -3.72
CA VAL A 122 -9.16 -9.57 -3.74
C VAL A 122 -8.69 -9.92 -5.15
N CYS A 123 -9.57 -10.52 -5.96
CA CYS A 123 -9.26 -10.80 -7.35
C CYS A 123 -9.01 -9.53 -8.16
N TYR A 124 -9.81 -8.48 -7.97
CA TYR A 124 -9.59 -7.17 -8.62
C TYR A 124 -8.28 -6.54 -8.15
N MET A 125 -7.97 -6.58 -6.85
CA MET A 125 -6.71 -6.07 -6.31
C MET A 125 -5.51 -6.75 -6.96
N GLY A 126 -5.47 -8.09 -6.94
CA GLY A 126 -4.36 -8.87 -7.51
C GLY A 126 -4.24 -8.70 -9.03
N TYR A 127 -5.36 -8.72 -9.75
CA TYR A 127 -5.39 -8.51 -11.19
C TYR A 127 -4.87 -7.13 -11.58
N THR A 128 -5.32 -6.09 -10.87
CA THR A 128 -4.91 -4.71 -11.15
C THR A 128 -3.42 -4.51 -10.86
N ALA A 129 -2.92 -4.97 -9.69
CA ALA A 129 -1.51 -4.88 -9.35
C ALA A 129 -0.64 -5.54 -10.44
N TRP A 130 -1.01 -6.74 -10.88
CA TRP A 130 -0.29 -7.46 -11.93
C TRP A 130 -0.34 -6.76 -13.29
N LYS A 131 -1.52 -6.35 -13.74
CA LYS A 131 -1.69 -5.78 -15.09
C LYS A 131 -1.19 -4.34 -15.20
N ALA A 132 -1.31 -3.54 -14.12
CA ALA A 132 -0.81 -2.18 -14.10
C ALA A 132 0.72 -2.09 -13.98
N ALA A 133 1.40 -3.17 -13.60
CA ALA A 133 2.85 -3.21 -13.43
C ALA A 133 3.61 -2.66 -14.64
N ALA A 134 3.36 -3.19 -15.84
CA ALA A 134 4.06 -2.79 -17.05
C ALA A 134 3.78 -1.33 -17.46
N PRO A 135 2.53 -0.84 -17.54
CA PRO A 135 2.26 0.56 -17.84
C PRO A 135 2.80 1.52 -16.77
N LEU A 136 2.72 1.18 -15.48
CA LEU A 136 3.29 2.01 -14.41
C LEU A 136 4.82 2.11 -14.54
N ALA A 137 5.51 0.99 -14.66
CA ALA A 137 6.97 0.97 -14.84
C ALA A 137 7.40 1.72 -16.12
N GLY A 138 6.65 1.57 -17.21
CA GLY A 138 6.90 2.30 -18.45
C GLY A 138 6.81 3.81 -18.26
N GLN A 139 5.70 4.30 -17.67
CA GLN A 139 5.51 5.74 -17.44
C GLN A 139 6.53 6.31 -16.44
N LEU A 140 6.92 5.57 -15.40
CA LEU A 140 7.99 5.99 -14.49
C LEU A 140 9.33 6.14 -15.22
N LYS A 141 9.65 5.25 -16.16
CA LYS A 141 10.86 5.37 -17.01
C LYS A 141 10.77 6.58 -17.94
N ASP A 142 9.64 6.77 -18.60
CA ASP A 142 9.41 7.86 -19.55
C ASP A 142 9.48 9.24 -18.86
N THR A 143 9.03 9.33 -17.61
CA THR A 143 9.09 10.57 -16.81
C THR A 143 10.39 10.76 -16.05
N GLY A 144 11.32 9.79 -16.12
CA GLY A 144 12.60 9.81 -15.40
C GLY A 144 12.48 9.57 -13.89
N MET A 145 11.31 9.13 -13.39
CA MET A 145 11.07 8.88 -11.97
C MET A 145 11.34 7.43 -11.53
N TYR A 146 11.76 6.56 -12.45
CA TYR A 146 11.94 5.15 -12.12
C TYR A 146 12.99 4.91 -11.03
N SER A 147 14.13 5.63 -11.07
CA SER A 147 15.16 5.53 -10.02
C SER A 147 14.69 6.11 -8.68
N LEU A 148 13.91 7.20 -8.68
CA LEU A 148 13.27 7.70 -7.47
C LEU A 148 12.39 6.61 -6.85
N TYR A 149 11.56 5.96 -7.68
CA TYR A 149 10.69 4.89 -7.24
C TYR A 149 11.46 3.71 -6.65
N THR A 150 12.45 3.18 -7.36
CA THR A 150 13.17 1.95 -6.97
C THR A 150 14.19 2.16 -5.86
N ASP A 151 14.89 3.31 -5.84
CA ASP A 151 16.05 3.51 -4.99
C ASP A 151 15.72 4.30 -3.72
N ILE A 152 14.56 4.99 -3.69
CA ILE A 152 14.13 5.81 -2.56
C ILE A 152 12.78 5.34 -2.04
N GLU A 153 11.71 5.37 -2.86
CA GLU A 153 10.35 5.12 -2.37
C GLU A 153 10.14 3.66 -1.91
N MET A 154 10.66 2.69 -2.65
CA MET A 154 10.52 1.30 -2.25
C MET A 154 11.27 0.98 -0.94
N PRO A 155 12.56 1.32 -0.75
CA PRO A 155 13.23 1.16 0.54
C PRO A 155 12.59 1.95 1.67
N LEU A 156 12.00 3.12 1.39
CA LEU A 156 11.32 3.93 2.39
C LEU A 156 10.11 3.21 3.01
N ILE A 157 9.39 2.39 2.25
CA ILE A 157 8.28 1.57 2.76
C ILE A 157 8.73 0.71 3.94
N TYR A 158 9.88 0.05 3.82
CA TYR A 158 10.44 -0.79 4.88
C TYR A 158 10.88 0.03 6.09
N SER A 159 11.51 1.18 5.85
CA SER A 159 11.90 2.10 6.93
C SER A 159 10.69 2.59 7.71
N LEU A 160 9.63 3.02 7.04
CA LEU A 160 8.39 3.45 7.66
C LEU A 160 7.69 2.32 8.41
N PHE A 161 7.67 1.11 7.85
CA PHE A 161 7.15 -0.06 8.53
C PHE A 161 7.88 -0.32 9.85
N HIS A 162 9.21 -0.33 9.85
CA HIS A 162 10.00 -0.54 11.07
C HIS A 162 9.79 0.57 12.10
N MET A 163 9.71 1.83 11.66
CA MET A 163 9.38 2.94 12.57
C MET A 163 8.00 2.77 13.22
N GLU A 164 7.02 2.30 12.48
CA GLU A 164 5.68 2.03 13.01
C GLU A 164 5.67 0.84 13.99
N GLN A 165 6.49 -0.19 13.73
CA GLN A 165 6.63 -1.33 14.65
C GLN A 165 7.31 -0.93 15.98
N GLU A 166 8.35 -0.09 15.93
CA GLU A 166 8.98 0.46 17.13
C GLU A 166 8.03 1.38 17.90
N GLY A 167 7.22 2.15 17.18
CA GLY A 167 6.31 3.12 17.74
C GLY A 167 7.01 4.34 18.33
N VAL A 168 6.23 5.19 18.97
CA VAL A 168 6.73 6.38 19.67
C VAL A 168 6.20 6.41 21.10
N LYS A 169 7.06 6.78 22.04
CA LYS A 169 6.64 6.97 23.44
C LYS A 169 5.81 8.23 23.55
N VAL A 170 4.60 8.10 24.10
CA VAL A 170 3.70 9.22 24.36
C VAL A 170 3.49 9.40 25.85
N GLU A 171 3.76 10.59 26.37
CA GLU A 171 3.46 10.95 27.76
C GLU A 171 2.00 11.43 27.84
N ARG A 172 1.14 10.53 28.37
CA ARG A 172 -0.32 10.77 28.44
C ARG A 172 -0.70 12.03 29.20
N ALA A 173 0.04 12.38 30.27
CA ALA A 173 -0.25 13.56 31.07
C ALA A 173 -0.02 14.85 30.27
N GLU A 174 1.10 14.93 29.56
CA GLU A 174 1.44 16.09 28.72
C GLU A 174 0.47 16.23 27.54
N LEU A 175 0.13 15.10 26.91
CA LEU A 175 -0.84 15.11 25.80
C LEU A 175 -2.22 15.57 26.27
N LYS A 176 -2.64 15.14 27.47
CA LYS A 176 -3.91 15.58 28.06
C LYS A 176 -3.90 17.08 28.38
N GLU A 177 -2.83 17.56 29.02
CA GLU A 177 -2.68 18.99 29.36
C GLU A 177 -2.69 19.86 28.09
N TYR A 178 -1.96 19.43 27.05
CA TYR A 178 -1.96 20.10 25.76
C TYR A 178 -3.36 20.13 25.11
N GLY A 179 -4.06 18.98 25.13
CA GLY A 179 -5.43 18.89 24.63
C GLY A 179 -6.42 19.78 25.39
N ASP A 180 -6.30 19.87 26.71
CA ASP A 180 -7.15 20.73 27.54
C ASP A 180 -6.88 22.23 27.24
N ARG A 181 -5.63 22.63 27.03
CA ARG A 181 -5.27 24.00 26.58
C ARG A 181 -5.85 24.33 25.20
N LEU A 182 -5.75 23.38 24.25
CA LEU A 182 -6.34 23.56 22.91
C LEU A 182 -7.85 23.75 22.97
N LYS A 183 -8.56 22.95 23.77
CA LYS A 183 -10.03 23.06 23.94
C LYS A 183 -10.44 24.46 24.42
N VAL A 184 -9.72 25.00 25.39
CA VAL A 184 -9.99 26.36 25.89
C VAL A 184 -9.75 27.40 24.80
N GLY A 185 -8.66 27.25 24.03
CA GLY A 185 -8.37 28.14 22.90
C GLY A 185 -9.42 28.09 21.79
N ILE A 186 -9.84 26.88 21.42
CA ILE A 186 -10.90 26.67 20.42
C ILE A 186 -12.21 27.31 20.88
N ALA A 187 -12.67 27.02 22.09
CA ALA A 187 -13.92 27.59 22.60
C ALA A 187 -13.91 29.13 22.64
N LYS A 188 -12.76 29.72 22.97
CA LYS A 188 -12.60 31.17 22.95
C LYS A 188 -12.71 31.72 21.51
N LEU A 189 -12.02 31.12 20.55
CA LEU A 189 -12.06 31.52 19.15
C LEU A 189 -13.45 31.35 18.53
N GLU A 190 -14.14 30.26 18.85
CA GLU A 190 -15.52 30.05 18.42
C GLU A 190 -16.45 31.18 18.92
N GLN A 191 -16.32 31.56 20.20
CA GLN A 191 -17.10 32.67 20.74
C GLN A 191 -16.78 34.01 20.06
N GLU A 192 -15.52 34.31 19.82
CA GLU A 192 -15.11 35.53 19.10
C GLU A 192 -15.70 35.56 17.69
N ILE A 193 -15.65 34.44 16.96
CA ILE A 193 -16.25 34.32 15.62
C ILE A 193 -17.77 34.52 15.66
N TYR A 194 -18.47 33.87 16.60
CA TYR A 194 -19.92 34.04 16.75
C TYR A 194 -20.35 35.46 17.12
N GLN A 195 -19.53 36.16 17.91
CA GLN A 195 -19.77 37.58 18.22
C GLN A 195 -19.60 38.46 16.97
N GLU A 196 -18.59 38.21 16.15
CA GLU A 196 -18.36 38.99 14.92
C GLU A 196 -19.41 38.70 13.84
N THR A 197 -19.85 37.46 13.71
CA THR A 197 -20.84 37.05 12.70
C THR A 197 -22.27 37.29 13.14
N GLY A 198 -22.52 37.48 14.43
CA GLY A 198 -23.84 37.69 15.00
C GLY A 198 -24.71 36.45 15.10
N HIS A 199 -24.22 35.27 14.77
CA HIS A 199 -24.92 33.99 14.89
C HIS A 199 -23.94 32.82 15.02
N GLU A 200 -24.40 31.74 15.66
CA GLU A 200 -23.71 30.48 15.72
C GLU A 200 -23.89 29.72 14.40
N PHE A 201 -22.85 29.09 13.91
CA PHE A 201 -22.88 28.23 12.73
C PHE A 201 -21.88 27.06 12.89
N ASN A 202 -22.12 26.02 12.13
CA ASN A 202 -21.28 24.81 12.13
C ASN A 202 -20.56 24.68 10.79
#